data_ea6035c4ae5c28034a3b5211269b7320
#
_entry.id   ea6035c4ae5c28034a3b5211269b7320
#
_cell.length_a   1.000
_cell.length_b   1.000
_cell.length_c   1.000
_cell.angle_alpha   90.00
_cell.angle_beta   90.00
_cell.angle_gamma   90.00
#
_symmetry.space_group_name_H-M   'P 1'
#
loop_
_entity.id
_entity.type
_entity.pdbx_description
1 polymer ?
#
loop_
_entity_poly.entity_id
_entity_poly.type
_entity_poly.pdbx_seq_one_letter_code
_entity_poly.pdbx_strand_id
1 'polypeptide(L)'
;MSLDMVDPKKKYRTVRLVLYPEEDLSHTFAMKALETKGFSYVAINHDKDVYTEDDECPKNKVGEKKKPHTHVVVRFGGARYPTPFCESLGIKLNYCFVCDNPKNAMLYLVHHGYDNKHQYDLDECFGPLKPELSKYLDCDNEGDRVLRVLDVLDSLPKGTTYRKFLVACCENGLYSEFRRLGAGVSKLLDEHNGVIGIYDF
;
A
#
# COMPACT_ATOMS: atom_id res chain seq x y z
N MET A 1 12.36 4.84 0.09
CA MET A 1 11.79 4.93 1.46
C MET A 1 12.94 4.77 2.44
N SER A 2 13.24 5.78 3.27
CA SER A 2 14.31 5.68 4.28
C SER A 2 14.02 4.56 5.27
N LEU A 3 15.06 3.80 5.63
CA LEU A 3 15.02 2.72 6.63
C LEU A 3 15.71 3.20 7.91
N ASP A 4 15.08 4.17 8.60
CA ASP A 4 15.59 4.62 9.88
C ASP A 4 15.40 3.52 10.93
N MET A 5 16.49 3.17 11.62
CA MET A 5 16.45 2.19 12.70
C MET A 5 15.61 2.73 13.87
N VAL A 6 14.93 1.82 14.56
CA VAL A 6 14.18 2.18 15.78
C VAL A 6 15.12 2.64 16.90
N ASP A 7 14.69 3.65 17.64
CA ASP A 7 15.35 4.05 18.89
C ASP A 7 14.91 3.09 20.01
N PRO A 8 15.83 2.36 20.67
CA PRO A 8 15.50 1.42 21.74
C PRO A 8 14.81 2.07 22.95
N LYS A 9 14.93 3.39 23.11
CA LYS A 9 14.34 4.15 24.21
C LYS A 9 12.94 4.69 23.90
N LYS A 10 12.46 4.56 22.66
CA LYS A 10 11.14 5.00 22.23
C LYS A 10 10.18 3.83 22.10
N LYS A 11 8.90 4.11 22.28
CA LYS A 11 7.81 3.15 22.05
C LYS A 11 7.18 3.38 20.68
N TYR A 12 6.87 2.29 19.98
CA TYR A 12 6.25 2.31 18.66
C TYR A 12 4.94 1.52 18.67
N ARG A 13 3.94 1.96 17.90
CA ARG A 13 2.71 1.21 17.65
C ARG A 13 2.83 0.31 16.44
N THR A 14 3.68 0.68 15.50
CA THR A 14 3.95 -0.08 14.28
C THR A 14 5.44 -0.02 14.00
N VAL A 15 5.99 -1.14 13.57
CA VAL A 15 7.40 -1.26 13.14
C VAL A 15 7.47 -2.02 11.82
N ARG A 16 8.59 -1.88 11.12
CA ARG A 16 8.93 -2.69 9.95
C ARG A 16 10.08 -3.62 10.30
N LEU A 17 10.06 -4.83 9.76
CA LEU A 17 11.20 -5.72 9.83
C LEU A 17 11.69 -6.01 8.41
N VAL A 18 13.01 -6.17 8.25
CA VAL A 18 13.62 -6.70 7.04
C VAL A 18 14.45 -7.90 7.47
N LEU A 19 14.04 -9.10 7.07
CA LEU A 19 14.61 -10.36 7.50
C LEU A 19 15.23 -11.09 6.29
N TYR A 20 16.39 -11.72 6.48
CA TYR A 20 17.10 -12.40 5.40
C TYR A 20 17.07 -13.93 5.63
N PRO A 21 16.35 -14.70 4.79
CA PRO A 21 16.18 -16.14 4.98
C PRO A 21 17.50 -16.94 4.96
N GLU A 22 18.48 -16.44 4.21
CA GLU A 22 19.74 -17.13 4.00
C GLU A 22 20.80 -16.89 5.10
N GLU A 23 20.58 -15.88 5.97
CA GLU A 23 21.62 -15.48 6.91
C GLU A 23 21.58 -16.23 8.23
N ASP A 24 20.39 -16.76 8.61
CA ASP A 24 20.24 -17.31 9.96
C ASP A 24 18.91 -18.08 10.11
N LEU A 25 18.89 -19.10 10.95
CA LEU A 25 17.65 -19.71 11.47
C LEU A 25 16.71 -18.71 12.14
N SER A 26 17.22 -17.51 12.48
CA SER A 26 16.47 -16.39 13.05
C SER A 26 15.29 -15.95 12.19
N HIS A 27 15.40 -15.99 10.86
CA HIS A 27 14.28 -15.69 9.97
C HIS A 27 13.10 -16.62 10.21
N THR A 28 13.32 -17.94 10.11
CA THR A 28 12.27 -18.94 10.31
C THR A 28 11.70 -18.88 11.73
N PHE A 29 12.58 -18.69 12.72
CA PHE A 29 12.16 -18.55 14.11
C PHE A 29 11.33 -17.28 14.32
N ALA A 30 11.73 -16.13 13.76
CA ALA A 30 11.01 -14.87 13.88
C ALA A 30 9.62 -14.97 13.25
N MET A 31 9.50 -15.55 12.04
CA MET A 31 8.20 -15.71 11.38
C MET A 31 7.27 -16.62 12.19
N LYS A 32 7.79 -17.75 12.69
CA LYS A 32 7.03 -18.65 13.57
C LYS A 32 6.63 -17.96 14.89
N ALA A 33 7.50 -17.13 15.46
CA ALA A 33 7.21 -16.41 16.69
C ALA A 33 6.15 -15.30 16.48
N LEU A 34 6.13 -14.62 15.34
CA LEU A 34 5.06 -13.68 14.98
C LEU A 34 3.70 -14.38 14.98
N GLU A 35 3.64 -15.56 14.37
CA GLU A 35 2.42 -16.38 14.29
C GLU A 35 1.98 -16.90 15.67
N THR A 36 2.88 -17.63 16.36
CA THR A 36 2.54 -18.32 17.61
C THR A 36 2.24 -17.38 18.77
N LYS A 37 2.82 -16.17 18.78
CA LYS A 37 2.54 -15.15 19.80
C LYS A 37 1.37 -14.24 19.44
N GLY A 38 0.70 -14.49 18.30
CA GLY A 38 -0.49 -13.75 17.88
C GLY A 38 -0.25 -12.27 17.57
N PHE A 39 0.92 -11.92 17.02
CA PHE A 39 1.16 -10.56 16.55
C PHE A 39 0.31 -10.24 15.31
N SER A 40 -0.17 -9.01 15.23
CA SER A 40 -0.81 -8.51 14.02
C SER A 40 0.28 -8.06 13.04
N TYR A 41 0.41 -8.76 11.91
CA TYR A 41 1.42 -8.46 10.89
C TYR A 41 0.93 -8.77 9.49
N VAL A 42 1.60 -8.18 8.50
CA VAL A 42 1.56 -8.59 7.09
C VAL A 42 2.99 -8.65 6.58
N ALA A 43 3.28 -9.66 5.77
CA ALA A 43 4.62 -9.93 5.27
C ALA A 43 4.60 -10.37 3.81
N ILE A 44 5.75 -10.23 3.14
CA ILE A 44 6.00 -10.72 1.80
C ILE A 44 7.48 -11.06 1.62
N ASN A 45 7.77 -12.04 0.77
CA ASN A 45 9.14 -12.37 0.37
C ASN A 45 9.51 -11.62 -0.91
N HIS A 46 10.50 -10.74 -0.83
CA HIS A 46 11.07 -10.05 -1.99
C HIS A 46 12.24 -10.87 -2.53
N ASP A 47 11.96 -11.73 -3.48
CA ASP A 47 12.95 -12.59 -4.15
C ASP A 47 13.17 -12.25 -5.62
N LYS A 48 12.40 -11.27 -6.15
CA LYS A 48 12.45 -10.82 -7.54
C LYS A 48 13.05 -9.41 -7.70
N ASP A 49 13.41 -8.76 -6.59
CA ASP A 49 13.93 -7.40 -6.58
C ASP A 49 15.28 -7.29 -7.25
N VAL A 50 15.48 -6.19 -7.98
CA VAL A 50 16.76 -5.76 -8.54
C VAL A 50 17.17 -4.40 -7.98
N TYR A 51 18.46 -4.09 -8.00
CA TYR A 51 18.92 -2.75 -7.66
C TYR A 51 18.50 -1.75 -8.74
N THR A 52 17.95 -0.63 -8.31
CA THR A 52 17.53 0.48 -9.16
C THR A 52 18.46 1.69 -8.95
N GLU A 53 18.34 2.73 -9.76
CA GLU A 53 19.11 3.97 -9.61
C GLU A 53 18.78 4.70 -8.30
N ASP A 54 17.60 4.47 -7.74
CA ASP A 54 17.13 5.06 -6.49
C ASP A 54 17.68 4.34 -5.24
N ASP A 55 18.31 3.18 -5.42
CA ASP A 55 18.90 2.45 -4.30
C ASP A 55 20.26 3.03 -3.93
N GLU A 56 20.52 3.15 -2.62
CA GLU A 56 21.85 3.51 -2.10
C GLU A 56 22.84 2.35 -2.30
N CYS A 57 23.22 2.12 -3.54
CA CYS A 57 24.18 1.07 -3.91
C CYS A 57 25.22 1.60 -4.90
N PRO A 58 26.40 0.95 -5.03
CA PRO A 58 27.34 1.27 -6.09
C PRO A 58 26.69 1.18 -7.47
N LYS A 59 26.93 2.15 -8.35
CA LYS A 59 26.32 2.24 -9.71
C LYS A 59 26.48 0.96 -10.54
N ASN A 60 27.54 0.19 -10.33
CA ASN A 60 27.77 -1.07 -11.01
C ASN A 60 26.83 -2.21 -10.56
N LYS A 61 26.01 -2.00 -9.52
CA LYS A 61 25.02 -2.97 -9.05
C LYS A 61 23.62 -2.73 -9.60
N VAL A 62 23.37 -1.61 -10.24
CA VAL A 62 22.06 -1.34 -10.85
C VAL A 62 21.74 -2.44 -11.88
N GLY A 63 20.56 -3.06 -11.75
CA GLY A 63 20.14 -4.21 -12.54
C GLY A 63 20.56 -5.58 -11.98
N GLU A 64 21.45 -5.66 -11.00
CA GLU A 64 21.75 -6.91 -10.31
C GLU A 64 20.58 -7.30 -9.36
N LYS A 65 20.38 -8.62 -9.22
CA LYS A 65 19.35 -9.15 -8.29
C LYS A 65 19.75 -8.85 -6.84
N LYS A 66 18.81 -8.32 -6.09
CA LYS A 66 18.97 -8.14 -4.64
C LYS A 66 18.97 -9.48 -3.93
N LYS A 67 19.60 -9.51 -2.76
CA LYS A 67 19.52 -10.66 -1.87
C LYS A 67 18.06 -10.87 -1.45
N PRO A 68 17.52 -12.09 -1.54
CA PRO A 68 16.17 -12.38 -1.08
C PRO A 68 15.98 -11.95 0.38
N HIS A 69 14.88 -11.28 0.65
CA HIS A 69 14.54 -10.77 1.98
C HIS A 69 13.03 -10.72 2.19
N THR A 70 12.62 -10.79 3.46
CA THR A 70 11.22 -10.71 3.84
C THR A 70 10.95 -9.36 4.48
N HIS A 71 10.06 -8.58 3.90
CA HIS A 71 9.50 -7.40 4.53
C HIS A 71 8.31 -7.77 5.40
N VAL A 72 8.28 -7.23 6.62
CA VAL A 72 7.17 -7.42 7.56
C VAL A 72 6.75 -6.08 8.14
N VAL A 73 5.46 -5.79 8.13
CA VAL A 73 4.87 -4.69 8.88
C VAL A 73 4.15 -5.29 10.08
N VAL A 74 4.55 -4.90 11.28
CA VAL A 74 3.99 -5.40 12.55
C VAL A 74 3.28 -4.28 13.27
N ARG A 75 2.03 -4.52 13.67
CA ARG A 75 1.23 -3.59 14.48
C ARG A 75 1.02 -4.14 15.87
N PHE A 76 1.21 -3.28 16.87
CA PHE A 76 0.94 -3.59 18.27
C PHE A 76 -0.42 -3.02 18.72
N GLY A 77 -1.13 -3.72 19.59
CA GLY A 77 -2.35 -3.22 20.22
C GLY A 77 -2.13 -1.98 21.10
N GLY A 78 -0.88 -1.77 21.56
CA GLY A 78 -0.42 -0.60 22.31
C GLY A 78 1.04 -0.32 21.98
N ALA A 79 1.54 0.90 22.26
CA ALA A 79 2.94 1.25 21.99
C ALA A 79 3.92 0.40 22.83
N ARG A 80 4.92 -0.21 22.17
CA ARG A 80 5.91 -1.10 22.79
C ARG A 80 7.33 -0.64 22.51
N TYR A 81 8.25 -0.97 23.41
CA TYR A 81 9.69 -0.83 23.16
C TYR A 81 10.15 -1.89 22.15
N PRO A 82 11.02 -1.52 21.19
CA PRO A 82 11.46 -2.45 20.14
C PRO A 82 12.39 -3.55 20.66
N THR A 83 13.24 -3.28 21.65
CA THR A 83 14.21 -4.26 22.15
C THR A 83 13.55 -5.54 22.68
N PRO A 84 12.61 -5.49 23.65
CA PRO A 84 11.95 -6.71 24.13
C PRO A 84 11.15 -7.43 23.03
N PHE A 85 10.63 -6.67 22.06
CA PHE A 85 9.93 -7.26 20.91
C PHE A 85 10.91 -8.04 20.02
N CYS A 86 12.05 -7.44 19.62
CA CYS A 86 13.08 -8.12 18.82
C CYS A 86 13.65 -9.35 19.53
N GLU A 87 13.95 -9.25 20.83
CA GLU A 87 14.38 -10.38 21.66
C GLU A 87 13.33 -11.51 21.64
N SER A 88 12.04 -11.17 21.71
CA SER A 88 10.95 -12.14 21.67
C SER A 88 10.86 -12.87 20.34
N LEU A 89 11.37 -12.29 19.27
CA LEU A 89 11.47 -12.88 17.94
C LEU A 89 12.84 -13.54 17.67
N GLY A 90 13.81 -13.45 18.59
CA GLY A 90 15.15 -13.94 18.39
C GLY A 90 15.95 -13.19 17.31
N ILE A 91 15.61 -11.92 17.05
CA ILE A 91 16.29 -11.08 16.05
C ILE A 91 17.03 -9.91 16.71
N LYS A 92 18.05 -9.40 16.02
CA LYS A 92 18.75 -8.20 16.44
C LYS A 92 17.94 -6.94 16.12
N LEU A 93 18.17 -5.87 16.87
CA LEU A 93 17.46 -4.60 16.73
C LEU A 93 17.66 -3.94 15.35
N ASN A 94 18.81 -4.18 14.70
CA ASN A 94 19.14 -3.65 13.38
C ASN A 94 18.24 -4.21 12.23
N TYR A 95 17.42 -5.21 12.48
CA TYR A 95 16.40 -5.69 11.56
C TYR A 95 15.04 -4.99 11.75
N CYS A 96 14.94 -4.08 12.73
CA CYS A 96 13.70 -3.38 13.09
C CYS A 96 13.81 -1.89 12.76
N PHE A 97 12.86 -1.40 11.99
CA PHE A 97 12.85 -0.04 11.44
C PHE A 97 11.59 0.72 11.83
N VAL A 98 11.72 2.04 11.87
CA VAL A 98 10.61 2.95 12.14
C VAL A 98 9.53 2.80 11.06
N CYS A 99 8.28 2.88 11.49
CA CYS A 99 7.11 2.89 10.62
C CYS A 99 6.25 4.11 10.93
N ASP A 100 6.57 5.26 10.33
CA ASP A 100 5.83 6.50 10.54
C ASP A 100 4.48 6.49 9.84
N ASN A 101 4.41 5.86 8.66
CA ASN A 101 3.17 5.72 7.89
C ASN A 101 2.88 4.23 7.61
N PRO A 102 2.03 3.60 8.43
CA PRO A 102 1.68 2.19 8.27
C PRO A 102 1.02 1.87 6.91
N LYS A 103 0.17 2.77 6.37
CA LYS A 103 -0.45 2.57 5.05
C LYS A 103 0.63 2.47 3.97
N ASN A 104 1.53 3.46 3.90
CA ASN A 104 2.59 3.47 2.89
C ASN A 104 3.55 2.28 3.08
N ALA A 105 3.82 1.87 4.32
CA ALA A 105 4.65 0.71 4.59
C ALA A 105 4.01 -0.60 4.10
N MET A 106 2.68 -0.73 4.22
CA MET A 106 1.94 -1.88 3.69
C MET A 106 1.88 -1.86 2.16
N LEU A 107 1.59 -0.71 1.54
CA LEU A 107 1.59 -0.57 0.08
C LEU A 107 2.98 -0.87 -0.54
N TYR A 108 4.05 -0.53 0.18
CA TYR A 108 5.41 -0.86 -0.23
C TYR A 108 5.69 -2.37 -0.28
N LEU A 109 4.96 -3.19 0.46
CA LEU A 109 5.13 -4.65 0.40
C LEU A 109 4.92 -5.19 -1.02
N VAL A 110 3.98 -4.65 -1.76
CA VAL A 110 3.70 -5.02 -3.16
C VAL A 110 4.30 -4.03 -4.16
N HIS A 111 5.13 -3.09 -3.69
CA HIS A 111 5.71 -1.98 -4.45
C HIS A 111 4.67 -1.10 -5.16
N HIS A 112 3.45 -1.01 -4.63
CA HIS A 112 2.40 -0.14 -5.17
C HIS A 112 2.86 1.32 -5.23
N GLY A 113 2.79 1.93 -6.42
CA GLY A 113 3.30 3.30 -6.66
C GLY A 113 4.82 3.41 -6.87
N TYR A 114 5.52 2.30 -7.11
CA TYR A 114 6.96 2.25 -7.41
C TYR A 114 7.19 1.55 -8.75
N ASP A 115 6.91 2.23 -9.86
CA ASP A 115 6.91 1.66 -11.22
C ASP A 115 8.27 1.10 -11.66
N ASN A 116 9.37 1.59 -11.07
CA ASN A 116 10.73 1.11 -11.33
C ASN A 116 11.12 -0.16 -10.54
N LYS A 117 10.19 -0.72 -9.74
CA LYS A 117 10.39 -1.96 -8.97
C LYS A 117 9.50 -3.07 -9.47
N HIS A 118 9.90 -4.32 -9.21
CA HIS A 118 9.03 -5.46 -9.46
C HIS A 118 7.72 -5.31 -8.69
N GLN A 119 6.59 -5.40 -9.38
CA GLN A 119 5.27 -5.35 -8.75
C GLN A 119 4.91 -6.76 -8.27
N TYR A 120 4.63 -6.90 -6.99
CA TYR A 120 4.19 -8.16 -6.38
C TYR A 120 2.68 -8.20 -6.26
N ASP A 121 2.10 -9.40 -6.39
CA ASP A 121 0.68 -9.60 -6.18
C ASP A 121 0.31 -9.64 -4.69
N LEU A 122 -0.90 -9.18 -4.38
CA LEU A 122 -1.44 -9.29 -3.02
C LEU A 122 -1.44 -10.74 -2.52
N ASP A 123 -1.61 -11.71 -3.42
CA ASP A 123 -1.65 -13.12 -3.04
C ASP A 123 -0.31 -13.67 -2.56
N GLU A 124 0.79 -13.03 -2.92
CA GLU A 124 2.14 -13.32 -2.40
C GLU A 124 2.32 -12.84 -0.95
N CYS A 125 1.43 -11.94 -0.47
CA CYS A 125 1.42 -11.47 0.91
C CYS A 125 0.74 -12.46 1.84
N PHE A 126 1.22 -12.53 3.08
CA PHE A 126 0.66 -13.39 4.11
C PHE A 126 0.64 -12.70 5.49
N GLY A 127 -0.14 -13.25 6.42
CA GLY A 127 -0.32 -12.72 7.77
C GLY A 127 -1.70 -12.10 8.02
N PRO A 128 -2.07 -11.90 9.29
CA PRO A 128 -3.41 -11.49 9.70
C PRO A 128 -3.81 -10.08 9.26
N LEU A 129 -2.85 -9.20 8.88
CA LEU A 129 -3.14 -7.86 8.36
C LEU A 129 -3.28 -7.81 6.82
N LYS A 130 -3.16 -8.94 6.10
CA LYS A 130 -3.37 -8.99 4.63
C LYS A 130 -4.72 -8.38 4.20
N PRO A 131 -5.86 -8.60 4.89
CA PRO A 131 -7.13 -7.96 4.53
C PRO A 131 -7.12 -6.43 4.67
N GLU A 132 -6.27 -5.87 5.52
CA GLU A 132 -6.11 -4.42 5.64
C GLU A 132 -5.28 -3.85 4.47
N LEU A 133 -4.22 -4.55 4.06
CA LEU A 133 -3.46 -4.20 2.86
C LEU A 133 -4.37 -4.19 1.61
N SER A 134 -5.23 -5.22 1.46
CA SER A 134 -6.22 -5.25 0.37
C SER A 134 -7.09 -3.99 0.34
N LYS A 135 -7.60 -3.58 1.49
CA LYS A 135 -8.40 -2.34 1.58
C LYS A 135 -7.61 -1.09 1.19
N TYR A 136 -6.31 -1.02 1.51
CA TYR A 136 -5.49 0.12 1.12
C TYR A 136 -5.25 0.16 -0.39
N LEU A 137 -5.02 -0.99 -1.02
CA LEU A 137 -4.91 -1.10 -2.48
C LEU A 137 -6.22 -0.70 -3.17
N ASP A 138 -7.36 -1.17 -2.64
CA ASP A 138 -8.68 -0.80 -3.16
C ASP A 138 -8.92 0.72 -3.04
N CYS A 139 -8.52 1.35 -1.94
CA CYS A 139 -8.67 2.79 -1.73
C CYS A 139 -7.75 3.63 -2.63
N ASP A 140 -6.54 3.16 -2.92
CA ASP A 140 -5.62 3.86 -3.84
C ASP A 140 -6.12 3.77 -5.29
N ASN A 141 -6.71 2.64 -5.67
CA ASN A 141 -7.38 2.48 -6.96
C ASN A 141 -8.69 3.27 -7.06
N GLU A 142 -9.19 3.84 -5.95
CA GLU A 142 -10.43 4.64 -5.96
C GLU A 142 -10.29 5.92 -6.79
N GLY A 143 -9.11 6.57 -6.77
CA GLY A 143 -8.81 7.73 -7.62
C GLY A 143 -8.95 7.38 -9.10
N ASP A 144 -8.35 6.29 -9.53
CA ASP A 144 -8.43 5.80 -10.92
C ASP A 144 -9.88 5.45 -11.31
N ARG A 145 -10.66 4.90 -10.36
CA ARG A 145 -12.07 4.57 -10.60
C ARG A 145 -12.93 5.82 -10.71
N VAL A 146 -12.64 6.88 -9.94
CA VAL A 146 -13.30 8.19 -10.11
C VAL A 146 -12.96 8.79 -11.47
N LEU A 147 -11.69 8.73 -11.90
CA LEU A 147 -11.29 9.19 -13.24
C LEU A 147 -12.04 8.43 -14.33
N ARG A 148 -12.23 7.12 -14.22
CA ARG A 148 -13.08 6.35 -15.16
C ARG A 148 -14.54 6.82 -15.20
N VAL A 149 -15.10 7.31 -14.08
CA VAL A 149 -16.44 7.92 -14.09
C VAL A 149 -16.45 9.20 -14.91
N LEU A 150 -15.39 10.00 -14.83
CA LEU A 150 -15.23 11.20 -15.68
C LEU A 150 -15.04 10.82 -17.15
N ASP A 151 -14.22 9.81 -17.46
CA ASP A 151 -14.04 9.30 -18.83
C ASP A 151 -15.37 8.83 -19.43
N VAL A 152 -16.21 8.15 -18.63
CA VAL A 152 -17.58 7.77 -19.07
C VAL A 152 -18.42 9.01 -19.37
N LEU A 153 -18.38 10.05 -18.52
CA LEU A 153 -19.09 11.29 -18.75
C LEU A 153 -18.63 11.97 -20.04
N ASP A 154 -17.31 12.06 -20.23
CA ASP A 154 -16.71 12.73 -21.39
C ASP A 154 -17.00 11.99 -22.72
N SER A 155 -17.24 10.68 -22.63
CA SER A 155 -17.68 9.88 -23.80
C SER A 155 -19.12 10.11 -24.21
N LEU A 156 -19.94 10.73 -23.36
CA LEU A 156 -21.35 10.96 -23.61
C LEU A 156 -21.58 12.29 -24.36
N PRO A 157 -22.64 12.39 -25.17
CA PRO A 157 -22.97 13.63 -25.90
C PRO A 157 -23.39 14.73 -24.95
N LYS A 158 -23.14 15.98 -25.34
CA LYS A 158 -23.69 17.15 -24.66
C LYS A 158 -25.23 17.05 -24.59
N GLY A 159 -25.81 17.54 -23.50
CA GLY A 159 -27.22 17.37 -23.20
C GLY A 159 -27.57 16.02 -22.56
N THR A 160 -26.53 15.29 -22.09
CA THR A 160 -26.73 14.06 -21.31
C THR A 160 -27.50 14.35 -20.04
N THR A 161 -28.50 13.54 -19.75
CA THR A 161 -29.27 13.62 -18.50
C THR A 161 -28.61 12.80 -17.39
N TYR A 162 -28.90 13.13 -16.13
CA TYR A 162 -28.46 12.36 -14.96
C TYR A 162 -28.75 10.85 -15.12
N ARG A 163 -29.94 10.51 -15.61
CA ARG A 163 -30.33 9.11 -15.81
C ARG A 163 -29.45 8.40 -16.84
N LYS A 164 -29.15 9.06 -17.97
CA LYS A 164 -28.29 8.48 -19.01
C LYS A 164 -26.85 8.26 -18.47
N PHE A 165 -26.31 9.22 -17.73
CA PHE A 165 -25.01 9.11 -17.12
C PHE A 165 -24.95 7.98 -16.07
N LEU A 166 -25.97 7.87 -15.19
CA LEU A 166 -26.09 6.78 -14.24
C LEU A 166 -26.10 5.41 -14.94
N VAL A 167 -26.88 5.25 -16.01
CA VAL A 167 -26.94 4.00 -16.76
C VAL A 167 -25.59 3.66 -17.35
N ALA A 168 -24.92 4.60 -17.99
CA ALA A 168 -23.59 4.40 -18.55
C ALA A 168 -22.57 3.98 -17.46
N CYS A 169 -22.58 4.60 -16.27
CA CYS A 169 -21.74 4.19 -15.16
C CYS A 169 -22.08 2.77 -14.68
N CYS A 170 -23.34 2.38 -14.62
CA CYS A 170 -23.76 1.02 -14.27
C CYS A 170 -23.24 -0.01 -15.29
N GLU A 171 -23.37 0.26 -16.58
CA GLU A 171 -22.89 -0.60 -17.67
C GLU A 171 -21.38 -0.79 -17.64
N ASN A 172 -20.62 0.21 -17.16
CA ASN A 172 -19.19 0.15 -16.98
C ASN A 172 -18.75 -0.35 -15.58
N GLY A 173 -19.66 -0.83 -14.74
CA GLY A 173 -19.37 -1.35 -13.41
C GLY A 173 -18.92 -0.29 -12.39
N LEU A 174 -19.24 1.00 -12.63
CA LEU A 174 -18.81 2.16 -11.84
C LEU A 174 -19.92 2.76 -10.97
N TYR A 175 -20.99 1.99 -10.68
CA TYR A 175 -22.13 2.48 -9.89
C TYR A 175 -21.74 2.95 -8.49
N SER A 176 -20.84 2.23 -7.81
CA SER A 176 -20.38 2.57 -6.47
C SER A 176 -19.64 3.91 -6.44
N GLU A 177 -18.79 4.16 -7.43
CA GLU A 177 -18.00 5.38 -7.59
C GLU A 177 -18.92 6.57 -7.95
N PHE A 178 -19.81 6.36 -8.91
CA PHE A 178 -20.85 7.33 -9.26
C PHE A 178 -21.65 7.76 -8.03
N ARG A 179 -22.11 6.79 -7.22
CA ARG A 179 -22.87 7.07 -5.99
C ARG A 179 -22.06 7.87 -4.96
N ARG A 180 -20.75 7.64 -4.85
CA ARG A 180 -19.86 8.36 -3.92
C ARG A 180 -19.65 9.83 -4.29
N LEU A 181 -19.71 10.17 -5.56
CA LEU A 181 -19.66 11.57 -6.02
C LEU A 181 -20.84 12.41 -5.48
N GLY A 182 -21.96 11.77 -5.11
CA GLY A 182 -23.08 12.42 -4.44
C GLY A 182 -23.57 13.67 -5.17
N ALA A 183 -23.64 14.80 -4.46
CA ALA A 183 -24.06 16.08 -5.03
C ALA A 183 -23.09 16.63 -6.11
N GLY A 184 -21.86 16.14 -6.17
CA GLY A 184 -20.88 16.52 -7.19
C GLY A 184 -21.29 16.10 -8.61
N VAL A 185 -22.08 15.02 -8.73
CA VAL A 185 -22.55 14.51 -10.04
C VAL A 185 -23.31 15.58 -10.83
N SER A 186 -24.18 16.35 -10.18
CA SER A 186 -24.95 17.40 -10.84
C SER A 186 -24.02 18.49 -11.40
N LYS A 187 -23.01 18.94 -10.63
CA LYS A 187 -22.03 19.90 -11.10
C LYS A 187 -21.25 19.42 -12.30
N LEU A 188 -20.73 18.19 -12.23
CA LEU A 188 -19.99 17.59 -13.35
C LEU A 188 -20.85 17.50 -14.60
N LEU A 189 -22.12 17.15 -14.45
CA LEU A 189 -23.05 17.05 -15.56
C LEU A 189 -23.40 18.41 -16.16
N ASP A 190 -23.54 19.43 -15.32
CA ASP A 190 -23.77 20.82 -15.75
C ASP A 190 -22.55 21.36 -16.51
N GLU A 191 -21.34 21.15 -16.01
CA GLU A 191 -20.08 21.50 -16.71
C GLU A 191 -19.98 20.76 -18.05
N HIS A 192 -20.20 19.44 -18.05
CA HIS A 192 -20.20 18.64 -19.28
C HIS A 192 -21.18 19.16 -20.30
N ASN A 193 -22.38 19.56 -19.90
CA ASN A 193 -23.42 20.07 -20.78
C ASN A 193 -23.23 21.55 -21.19
N GLY A 194 -22.21 22.23 -20.68
CA GLY A 194 -21.95 23.63 -20.95
C GLY A 194 -22.95 24.58 -20.25
N VAL A 195 -23.61 24.12 -19.21
CA VAL A 195 -24.39 24.96 -18.31
C VAL A 195 -23.35 25.65 -17.41
N ILE A 196 -22.97 26.87 -17.73
CA ILE A 196 -22.06 27.67 -16.92
C ILE A 196 -22.76 27.94 -15.59
N GLY A 197 -22.30 27.24 -14.55
CA GLY A 197 -22.75 27.49 -13.19
C GLY A 197 -22.38 28.90 -12.80
N ILE A 198 -23.36 29.66 -12.28
CA ILE A 198 -23.21 31.00 -11.69
C ILE A 198 -22.40 30.87 -10.37
N TYR A 199 -21.17 30.35 -10.46
CA TYR A 199 -20.26 30.16 -9.31
C TYR A 199 -18.82 30.43 -9.72
N ASP A 200 -18.60 31.53 -10.47
CA ASP A 200 -17.28 32.17 -10.50
C ASP A 200 -17.15 32.99 -9.24
N PHE A 201 -16.35 32.50 -8.28
CA PHE A 201 -15.83 33.30 -7.18
C PHE A 201 -14.37 33.66 -7.45
#